data_6743943775d4f1b2c7bddd629599079f
#
_entry.id   6743943775d4f1b2c7bddd629599079f
#
_cell.length_a   1.000
_cell.length_b   1.000
_cell.length_c   1.000
_cell.angle_alpha   90.00
_cell.angle_beta   90.00
_cell.angle_gamma   90.00
#
_symmetry.space_group_name_H-M   'P 1'
#
loop_
_entity.id
_entity.type
_entity.pdbx_description
1 polymer ?
#
loop_
_entity_poly.entity_id
_entity_poly.type
_entity_poly.pdbx_seq_one_letter_code
_entity_poly.pdbx_strand_id
1 'polypeptide(L)'
;MKIAIIGSGISGLSSALLLSQKHNITLFESNNRFGGHANTVEIMHKENVIPVDTGFIVYNKLNYPNLVSFFDFLKVETIDSDMSFAVSARDGQLEYSGSMTGIFAQKRNLFNIKFYKMLKDIIVFFLFGYKYAFQVKENESLGEYVKRCKFSKEFINDHLIPMSSAIWSCPEKEILNFPAKTLLTFFKNHQLINFIFRPKWRTVKGGSKQYVNKVIEKLSSDAKNRLILNSKIKSVYCKNDKIEINFKESTEI
;
A
#
# COMPACT_ATOMS: atom_id res chain seq x y z
N MET A 1 24.78 -1.49 22.42
CA MET A 1 24.36 -0.08 22.47
C MET A 1 22.90 -0.01 22.90
N LYS A 2 22.44 1.15 23.38
CA LYS A 2 21.00 1.45 23.55
C LYS A 2 20.52 2.17 22.28
N ILE A 3 19.47 1.69 21.66
CA ILE A 3 18.92 2.24 20.41
C ILE A 3 17.46 2.59 20.61
N ALA A 4 17.09 3.82 20.28
CA ALA A 4 15.72 4.28 20.24
C ALA A 4 15.19 4.17 18.80
N ILE A 5 14.02 3.55 18.64
CA ILE A 5 13.32 3.43 17.35
C ILE A 5 11.99 4.15 17.50
N ILE A 6 11.70 5.06 16.58
CA ILE A 6 10.50 5.90 16.60
C ILE A 6 9.54 5.43 15.51
N GLY A 7 8.36 5.01 15.93
CA GLY A 7 7.31 4.47 15.08
C GLY A 7 7.37 2.95 14.94
N SER A 8 6.22 2.31 15.10
CA SER A 8 6.05 0.85 15.04
C SER A 8 5.41 0.34 13.74
N GLY A 9 5.51 1.08 12.66
CA GLY A 9 5.23 0.56 11.34
C GLY A 9 6.20 -0.54 10.94
N ILE A 10 6.03 -1.15 9.76
CA ILE A 10 6.86 -2.27 9.30
C ILE A 10 8.36 -1.96 9.36
N SER A 11 8.78 -0.74 9.03
CA SER A 11 10.18 -0.33 9.07
C SER A 11 10.73 -0.32 10.51
N GLY A 12 9.99 0.25 11.46
CA GLY A 12 10.39 0.28 12.86
C GLY A 12 10.40 -1.11 13.49
N LEU A 13 9.38 -1.92 13.24
CA LEU A 13 9.28 -3.28 13.75
C LEU A 13 10.39 -4.18 13.22
N SER A 14 10.67 -4.15 11.91
CA SER A 14 11.75 -4.95 11.33
C SER A 14 13.13 -4.50 11.82
N SER A 15 13.37 -3.21 11.92
CA SER A 15 14.62 -2.65 12.48
C SER A 15 14.78 -3.04 13.94
N ALA A 16 13.72 -2.93 14.75
CA ALA A 16 13.73 -3.32 16.14
C ALA A 16 14.11 -4.79 16.31
N LEU A 17 13.46 -5.67 15.52
CA LEU A 17 13.68 -7.11 15.60
C LEU A 17 15.12 -7.50 15.19
N LEU A 18 15.65 -6.91 14.12
CA LEU A 18 17.00 -7.19 13.64
C LEU A 18 18.05 -6.68 14.61
N LEU A 19 17.91 -5.45 15.09
CA LEU A 19 18.87 -4.82 15.98
C LEU A 19 18.83 -5.38 17.40
N SER A 20 17.70 -5.91 17.86
CA SER A 20 17.54 -6.50 19.19
C SER A 20 18.45 -7.71 19.42
N GLN A 21 18.92 -8.36 18.36
CA GLN A 21 19.87 -9.49 18.48
C GLN A 21 21.18 -9.08 19.16
N LYS A 22 21.63 -7.83 18.97
CA LYS A 22 22.92 -7.34 19.48
C LYS A 22 22.81 -6.10 20.37
N HIS A 23 21.64 -5.47 20.44
CA HIS A 23 21.45 -4.17 21.07
C HIS A 23 20.22 -4.14 21.96
N ASN A 24 20.17 -3.19 22.89
CA ASN A 24 18.99 -2.92 23.73
C ASN A 24 18.09 -1.94 22.99
N ILE A 25 16.88 -2.34 22.68
CA ILE A 25 15.95 -1.55 21.89
C ILE A 25 14.91 -0.89 22.79
N THR A 26 14.65 0.40 22.53
CA THR A 26 13.45 1.06 22.99
C THR A 26 12.63 1.49 21.77
N LEU A 27 11.48 0.85 21.57
CA LEU A 27 10.54 1.17 20.49
C LEU A 27 9.45 2.08 21.02
N PHE A 28 9.33 3.26 20.44
CA PHE A 28 8.31 4.26 20.76
C PHE A 28 7.23 4.27 19.68
N GLU A 29 5.97 4.24 20.10
CA GLU A 29 4.80 4.38 19.23
C GLU A 29 3.88 5.49 19.75
N SER A 30 3.43 6.35 18.86
CA SER A 30 2.55 7.48 19.21
C SER A 30 1.10 7.08 19.49
N ASN A 31 0.67 5.96 18.92
CA ASN A 31 -0.67 5.43 19.07
C ASN A 31 -0.76 4.46 20.26
N ASN A 32 -1.99 4.04 20.56
CA ASN A 32 -2.29 3.02 21.58
C ASN A 32 -2.11 1.57 21.07
N ARG A 33 -1.59 1.38 19.85
CA ARG A 33 -1.32 0.08 19.23
C ARG A 33 -0.05 0.11 18.39
N PHE A 34 0.63 -1.02 18.28
CA PHE A 34 1.72 -1.21 17.33
C PHE A 34 1.21 -1.59 15.94
N GLY A 35 2.04 -1.39 14.89
CA GLY A 35 1.82 -1.89 13.55
C GLY A 35 1.70 -0.82 12.46
N GLY A 36 1.42 0.43 12.81
CA GLY A 36 1.24 1.48 11.80
C GLY A 36 0.11 1.14 10.82
N HIS A 37 0.41 1.02 9.51
CA HIS A 37 -0.55 0.62 8.47
C HIS A 37 -0.97 -0.86 8.53
N ALA A 38 -0.28 -1.72 9.28
CA ALA A 38 -0.79 -3.03 9.63
C ALA A 38 -1.84 -2.88 10.72
N ASN A 39 -3.07 -2.63 10.31
CA ASN A 39 -4.20 -2.37 11.16
C ASN A 39 -5.37 -3.27 10.78
N THR A 40 -5.60 -4.27 11.62
CA THR A 40 -6.73 -5.18 11.48
C THR A 40 -7.81 -4.81 12.46
N VAL A 41 -9.00 -4.48 11.95
CA VAL A 41 -10.21 -4.23 12.73
C VAL A 41 -11.07 -5.48 12.73
N GLU A 42 -11.58 -5.85 13.88
CA GLU A 42 -12.53 -6.97 14.01
C GLU A 42 -13.96 -6.45 13.91
N ILE A 43 -14.72 -7.00 12.98
CA ILE A 43 -16.14 -6.70 12.83
C ILE A 43 -16.98 -7.94 13.12
N MET A 44 -18.11 -7.76 13.81
CA MET A 44 -19.09 -8.82 14.01
C MET A 44 -20.03 -8.90 12.81
N HIS A 45 -20.13 -10.08 12.20
CA HIS A 45 -21.11 -10.36 11.16
C HIS A 45 -21.74 -11.73 11.40
N LYS A 46 -23.04 -11.78 11.66
CA LYS A 46 -23.80 -13.03 11.91
C LYS A 46 -23.07 -13.98 12.87
N GLU A 47 -22.78 -13.49 14.07
CA GLU A 47 -22.09 -14.23 15.17
C GLU A 47 -20.63 -14.61 14.91
N ASN A 48 -20.08 -14.27 13.74
CA ASN A 48 -18.67 -14.49 13.42
C ASN A 48 -17.87 -13.20 13.53
N VAL A 49 -16.66 -13.30 14.09
CA VAL A 49 -15.68 -12.23 14.09
C VAL A 49 -14.90 -12.29 12.78
N ILE A 50 -14.97 -11.23 11.98
CA ILE A 50 -14.25 -11.11 10.71
C ILE A 50 -13.11 -10.11 10.88
N PRO A 51 -11.84 -10.53 10.74
CA PRO A 51 -10.71 -9.61 10.72
C PRO A 51 -10.63 -8.89 9.38
N VAL A 52 -10.64 -7.55 9.42
CA VAL A 52 -10.58 -6.69 8.23
C VAL A 52 -9.35 -5.80 8.32
N ASP A 53 -8.44 -5.95 7.37
CA ASP A 53 -7.29 -5.06 7.24
C ASP A 53 -7.70 -3.74 6.60
N THR A 54 -7.31 -2.63 7.21
CA THR A 54 -7.69 -1.27 6.78
C THR A 54 -6.54 -0.48 6.15
N GLY A 55 -5.35 -1.05 6.09
CA GLY A 55 -4.17 -0.42 5.50
C GLY A 55 -3.38 -1.39 4.64
N PHE A 56 -2.52 -2.22 5.24
CA PHE A 56 -1.80 -3.26 4.50
C PHE A 56 -2.72 -4.48 4.32
N ILE A 57 -3.10 -4.77 3.06
CA ILE A 57 -4.10 -5.79 2.74
C ILE A 57 -3.47 -6.98 2.01
N VAL A 58 -2.71 -6.73 0.94
CA VAL A 58 -2.18 -7.78 0.05
C VAL A 58 -0.72 -7.53 -0.32
N TYR A 59 -0.03 -8.60 -0.66
CA TYR A 59 1.33 -8.57 -1.23
C TYR A 59 1.50 -9.71 -2.23
N ASN A 60 2.60 -9.72 -2.98
CA ASN A 60 2.98 -10.85 -3.80
C ASN A 60 4.46 -11.21 -3.58
N LYS A 61 4.79 -12.48 -3.78
CA LYS A 61 6.15 -12.97 -3.50
C LYS A 61 7.22 -12.39 -4.42
N LEU A 62 6.83 -12.01 -5.64
CA LEU A 62 7.77 -11.53 -6.65
C LEU A 62 8.31 -10.14 -6.30
N ASN A 63 7.41 -9.25 -5.89
CA ASN A 63 7.73 -7.84 -5.66
C ASN A 63 8.22 -7.54 -4.24
N TYR A 64 7.96 -8.46 -3.30
CA TYR A 64 8.21 -8.26 -1.87
C TYR A 64 9.10 -9.35 -1.26
N PRO A 65 10.31 -9.66 -1.84
CA PRO A 65 11.14 -10.77 -1.35
C PRO A 65 11.57 -10.61 0.09
N ASN A 66 11.87 -9.39 0.54
CA ASN A 66 12.26 -9.12 1.92
C ASN A 66 11.08 -9.33 2.90
N LEU A 67 9.86 -8.95 2.49
CA LEU A 67 8.66 -9.20 3.31
C LEU A 67 8.37 -10.70 3.42
N VAL A 68 8.55 -11.44 2.31
CA VAL A 68 8.42 -12.91 2.31
C VAL A 68 9.40 -13.53 3.29
N SER A 69 10.69 -13.17 3.21
CA SER A 69 11.72 -13.66 4.15
C SER A 69 11.41 -13.29 5.60
N PHE A 70 10.87 -12.10 5.82
CA PHE A 70 10.46 -11.63 7.15
C PHE A 70 9.29 -12.45 7.70
N PHE A 71 8.29 -12.75 6.87
CA PHE A 71 7.15 -13.60 7.26
C PHE A 71 7.58 -15.05 7.49
N ASP A 72 8.47 -15.59 6.67
CA ASP A 72 9.02 -16.95 6.85
C ASP A 72 9.80 -17.03 8.18
N PHE A 73 10.65 -16.05 8.48
CA PHE A 73 11.38 -15.98 9.75
C PHE A 73 10.44 -15.92 10.96
N LEU A 74 9.35 -15.19 10.86
CA LEU A 74 8.34 -15.06 11.91
C LEU A 74 7.34 -16.23 11.91
N LYS A 75 7.40 -17.14 10.94
CA LYS A 75 6.40 -18.19 10.72
C LYS A 75 4.97 -17.62 10.64
N VAL A 76 4.80 -16.56 9.87
CA VAL A 76 3.49 -15.95 9.62
C VAL A 76 2.73 -16.75 8.58
N GLU A 77 1.54 -17.22 8.93
CA GLU A 77 0.68 -17.91 7.97
C GLU A 77 0.08 -16.91 6.98
N THR A 78 0.12 -17.27 5.70
CA THR A 78 -0.45 -16.47 4.62
C THR A 78 -1.29 -17.34 3.71
N ILE A 79 -2.34 -16.77 3.14
CA ILE A 79 -3.27 -17.43 2.23
C ILE A 79 -3.31 -16.71 0.89
N ASP A 80 -3.75 -17.41 -0.15
CA ASP A 80 -3.97 -16.80 -1.45
C ASP A 80 -5.12 -15.78 -1.37
N SER A 81 -4.99 -14.71 -2.12
CA SER A 81 -5.94 -13.62 -2.17
C SER A 81 -6.11 -13.13 -3.60
N ASP A 82 -7.24 -12.51 -3.88
CA ASP A 82 -7.49 -11.81 -5.12
C ASP A 82 -7.31 -10.32 -4.94
N MET A 83 -6.58 -9.69 -5.86
CA MET A 83 -6.57 -8.25 -6.01
C MET A 83 -7.33 -7.89 -7.28
N SER A 84 -8.52 -7.36 -7.11
CA SER A 84 -9.36 -6.88 -8.20
C SER A 84 -9.42 -5.36 -8.19
N PHE A 85 -9.74 -4.82 -9.35
CA PHE A 85 -9.99 -3.39 -9.53
C PHE A 85 -11.39 -3.22 -10.13
N ALA A 86 -12.18 -2.38 -9.53
CA ALA A 86 -13.49 -2.01 -10.02
C ALA A 86 -13.69 -0.50 -9.90
N VAL A 87 -14.48 0.05 -10.79
CA VAL A 87 -14.85 1.46 -10.79
C VAL A 87 -16.37 1.57 -10.69
N SER A 88 -16.84 2.39 -9.76
CA SER A 88 -18.19 2.91 -9.71
C SER A 88 -18.09 4.44 -9.71
N ALA A 89 -18.58 5.08 -10.74
CA ALA A 89 -18.47 6.52 -10.93
C ALA A 89 -19.82 7.14 -11.33
N ARG A 90 -19.95 8.45 -11.05
CA ARG A 90 -21.14 9.23 -11.41
C ARG A 90 -22.44 8.60 -10.88
N ASP A 91 -22.46 8.31 -9.58
CA ASP A 91 -23.62 7.70 -8.89
C ASP A 91 -24.11 6.41 -9.57
N GLY A 92 -23.16 5.51 -9.90
CA GLY A 92 -23.46 4.24 -10.55
C GLY A 92 -23.78 4.33 -12.05
N GLN A 93 -23.59 5.50 -12.67
CA GLN A 93 -23.77 5.63 -14.11
C GLN A 93 -22.69 4.91 -14.92
N LEU A 94 -21.51 4.70 -14.35
CA LEU A 94 -20.45 3.90 -14.94
C LEU A 94 -19.92 2.91 -13.90
N GLU A 95 -20.14 1.63 -14.17
CA GLU A 95 -19.59 0.56 -13.34
C GLU A 95 -18.98 -0.53 -14.21
N TYR A 96 -17.78 -0.93 -13.88
CA TYR A 96 -17.07 -2.04 -14.50
C TYR A 96 -15.97 -2.57 -13.59
N SER A 97 -15.48 -3.77 -13.85
CA SER A 97 -14.30 -4.30 -13.21
C SER A 97 -13.27 -4.81 -14.22
N GLY A 98 -12.04 -5.00 -13.77
CA GLY A 98 -10.94 -5.49 -14.60
C GLY A 98 -10.99 -7.00 -14.91
N SER A 99 -12.10 -7.68 -14.63
CA SER A 99 -12.33 -9.08 -15.00
C SER A 99 -13.05 -9.19 -16.35
N MET A 100 -12.88 -10.32 -17.04
CA MET A 100 -13.54 -10.56 -18.34
C MET A 100 -15.07 -10.47 -18.24
N THR A 101 -15.64 -10.96 -17.16
CA THR A 101 -17.09 -10.91 -16.91
C THR A 101 -17.54 -9.54 -16.38
N GLY A 102 -16.68 -8.86 -15.61
CA GLY A 102 -17.02 -7.60 -14.97
C GLY A 102 -16.86 -6.37 -15.85
N ILE A 103 -16.13 -6.48 -16.99
CA ILE A 103 -15.94 -5.34 -17.89
C ILE A 103 -17.27 -4.84 -18.49
N PHE A 104 -18.21 -5.75 -18.72
CA PHE A 104 -19.57 -5.47 -19.19
C PHE A 104 -20.62 -5.77 -18.12
N ALA A 105 -20.30 -5.61 -16.84
CA ALA A 105 -21.27 -5.79 -15.75
C ALA A 105 -22.54 -4.95 -15.97
N GLN A 106 -22.38 -3.73 -16.46
CA GLN A 106 -23.49 -2.92 -16.96
C GLN A 106 -23.70 -3.17 -18.45
N LYS A 107 -24.76 -3.87 -18.81
CA LYS A 107 -25.10 -4.21 -20.21
C LYS A 107 -25.21 -2.98 -21.14
N ARG A 108 -25.61 -1.82 -20.61
CA ARG A 108 -25.66 -0.55 -21.38
C ARG A 108 -24.30 -0.13 -21.95
N ASN A 109 -23.19 -0.56 -21.32
CA ASN A 109 -21.84 -0.25 -21.79
C ASN A 109 -21.53 -0.93 -23.13
N LEU A 110 -22.25 -2.01 -23.50
CA LEU A 110 -22.13 -2.66 -24.81
C LEU A 110 -22.45 -1.71 -25.99
N PHE A 111 -23.28 -0.70 -25.76
CA PHE A 111 -23.68 0.27 -26.80
C PHE A 111 -23.06 1.65 -26.59
N ASN A 112 -22.09 1.78 -25.68
CA ASN A 112 -21.50 3.07 -25.31
C ASN A 112 -20.15 3.28 -26.01
N ILE A 113 -20.12 4.13 -27.04
CA ILE A 113 -18.92 4.46 -27.80
C ILE A 113 -17.81 5.03 -26.89
N LYS A 114 -18.17 5.83 -25.88
CA LYS A 114 -17.19 6.39 -24.92
C LYS A 114 -16.51 5.27 -24.12
N PHE A 115 -17.27 4.25 -23.74
CA PHE A 115 -16.74 3.09 -23.06
C PHE A 115 -15.72 2.33 -23.93
N TYR A 116 -16.00 2.14 -25.21
CA TYR A 116 -15.04 1.52 -26.13
C TYR A 116 -13.79 2.36 -26.38
N LYS A 117 -13.89 3.70 -26.38
CA LYS A 117 -12.71 4.57 -26.42
C LYS A 117 -11.80 4.34 -25.20
N MET A 118 -12.40 4.27 -24.01
CA MET A 118 -11.68 3.94 -22.77
C MET A 118 -11.01 2.57 -22.88
N LEU A 119 -11.73 1.53 -23.28
CA LEU A 119 -11.19 0.17 -23.42
C LEU A 119 -10.02 0.10 -24.41
N LYS A 120 -10.16 0.75 -25.57
CA LYS A 120 -9.08 0.86 -26.55
C LYS A 120 -7.83 1.45 -25.91
N ASP A 121 -7.98 2.55 -25.19
CA ASP A 121 -6.84 3.23 -24.59
C ASP A 121 -6.26 2.47 -23.41
N ILE A 122 -7.05 1.71 -22.65
CA ILE A 122 -6.58 0.73 -21.66
C ILE A 122 -5.68 -0.30 -22.36
N ILE A 123 -6.12 -0.88 -23.47
CA ILE A 123 -5.33 -1.87 -24.22
C ILE A 123 -4.03 -1.23 -24.73
N VAL A 124 -4.11 -0.06 -25.32
CA VAL A 124 -2.92 0.67 -25.82
C VAL A 124 -1.97 0.99 -24.67
N PHE A 125 -2.47 1.45 -23.54
CA PHE A 125 -1.66 1.74 -22.37
C PHE A 125 -0.97 0.49 -21.81
N PHE A 126 -1.67 -0.63 -21.73
CA PHE A 126 -1.09 -1.87 -21.25
C PHE A 126 -0.10 -2.50 -22.24
N LEU A 127 -0.37 -2.47 -23.53
CA LEU A 127 0.54 -3.06 -24.53
C LEU A 127 1.79 -2.19 -24.78
N PHE A 128 1.65 -0.90 -24.74
CA PHE A 128 2.69 0.05 -25.15
C PHE A 128 3.16 0.98 -24.03
N GLY A 129 2.43 1.09 -22.93
CA GLY A 129 2.81 1.98 -21.81
C GLY A 129 4.21 1.67 -21.28
N TYR A 130 4.62 0.40 -21.32
CA TYR A 130 5.98 -0.02 -21.00
C TYR A 130 7.01 0.58 -21.97
N LYS A 131 6.74 0.55 -23.28
CA LYS A 131 7.61 1.11 -24.32
C LYS A 131 7.71 2.63 -24.16
N TYR A 132 6.61 3.28 -23.83
CA TYR A 132 6.54 4.72 -23.58
C TYR A 132 7.12 5.13 -22.23
N ALA A 133 7.17 4.25 -21.23
CA ALA A 133 7.79 4.53 -19.94
C ALA A 133 9.28 4.91 -20.06
N PHE A 134 9.99 4.38 -21.05
CA PHE A 134 11.38 4.77 -21.35
C PHE A 134 11.51 6.11 -22.09
N GLN A 135 10.41 6.62 -22.65
CA GLN A 135 10.38 7.88 -23.39
C GLN A 135 9.81 9.04 -22.56
N VAL A 136 9.53 8.80 -21.28
CA VAL A 136 9.05 9.84 -20.36
C VAL A 136 10.19 10.78 -20.03
N LYS A 137 9.95 12.07 -20.16
CA LYS A 137 10.91 13.12 -19.77
C LYS A 137 11.08 13.10 -18.26
N GLU A 138 12.25 13.52 -17.78
CA GLU A 138 12.65 13.36 -16.39
C GLU A 138 11.67 14.01 -15.39
N ASN A 139 11.10 15.15 -15.75
CA ASN A 139 10.16 15.90 -14.90
C ASN A 139 8.74 15.97 -15.50
N GLU A 140 8.37 15.04 -16.39
CA GLU A 140 7.06 15.02 -17.01
C GLU A 140 5.99 14.58 -16.01
N SER A 141 4.96 15.39 -15.84
CA SER A 141 3.79 15.01 -15.05
C SER A 141 2.92 14.00 -15.80
N LEU A 142 2.10 13.26 -15.06
CA LEU A 142 1.14 12.31 -15.66
C LEU A 142 0.19 13.03 -16.63
N GLY A 143 -0.25 14.24 -16.29
CA GLY A 143 -1.12 15.05 -17.13
C GLY A 143 -0.48 15.43 -18.47
N GLU A 144 0.80 15.84 -18.46
CA GLU A 144 1.56 16.13 -19.68
C GLU A 144 1.78 14.87 -20.51
N TYR A 145 2.13 13.76 -19.88
CA TYR A 145 2.32 12.45 -20.52
C TYR A 145 1.06 11.99 -21.27
N VAL A 146 -0.10 11.94 -20.59
CA VAL A 146 -1.34 11.46 -21.21
C VAL A 146 -1.81 12.38 -22.34
N LYS A 147 -1.57 13.70 -22.21
CA LYS A 147 -1.86 14.68 -23.26
C LYS A 147 -0.96 14.47 -24.47
N ARG A 148 0.34 14.29 -24.27
CA ARG A 148 1.32 14.02 -25.32
C ARG A 148 1.02 12.71 -26.05
N CYS A 149 0.62 11.68 -25.33
CA CYS A 149 0.23 10.38 -25.89
C CYS A 149 -1.17 10.38 -26.50
N LYS A 150 -1.91 11.50 -26.44
CA LYS A 150 -3.26 11.66 -26.99
C LYS A 150 -4.28 10.64 -26.48
N PHE A 151 -4.18 10.26 -25.21
CA PHE A 151 -5.17 9.40 -24.57
C PHE A 151 -6.51 10.12 -24.44
N SER A 152 -7.62 9.36 -24.56
CA SER A 152 -8.97 9.89 -24.43
C SER A 152 -9.28 10.39 -23.02
N LYS A 153 -10.18 11.35 -22.91
CA LYS A 153 -10.67 11.83 -21.61
C LYS A 153 -11.37 10.71 -20.82
N GLU A 154 -12.04 9.82 -21.53
CA GLU A 154 -12.69 8.65 -20.95
C GLU A 154 -11.68 7.71 -20.28
N PHE A 155 -10.55 7.42 -20.91
CA PHE A 155 -9.48 6.63 -20.29
C PHE A 155 -8.88 7.34 -19.08
N ILE A 156 -8.58 8.62 -19.21
CA ILE A 156 -7.94 9.40 -18.14
C ILE A 156 -8.86 9.46 -16.90
N ASN A 157 -10.12 9.89 -17.10
CA ASN A 157 -11.02 10.18 -15.99
C ASN A 157 -11.70 8.93 -15.41
N ASP A 158 -11.98 7.94 -16.25
CA ASP A 158 -12.80 6.79 -15.88
C ASP A 158 -11.98 5.54 -15.56
N HIS A 159 -10.65 5.56 -15.83
CA HIS A 159 -9.76 4.43 -15.54
C HIS A 159 -8.45 4.84 -14.87
N LEU A 160 -7.66 5.68 -15.51
CA LEU A 160 -6.29 5.96 -15.05
C LEU A 160 -6.26 6.70 -13.72
N ILE A 161 -7.05 7.76 -13.58
CA ILE A 161 -7.16 8.53 -12.33
C ILE A 161 -7.71 7.67 -11.20
N PRO A 162 -8.88 7.00 -11.33
CA PRO A 162 -9.40 6.14 -10.27
C PRO A 162 -8.44 5.03 -9.84
N MET A 163 -7.80 4.36 -10.80
CA MET A 163 -6.83 3.30 -10.51
C MET A 163 -5.62 3.84 -9.77
N SER A 164 -5.08 4.96 -10.22
CA SER A 164 -3.91 5.58 -9.59
C SER A 164 -4.24 6.11 -8.20
N SER A 165 -5.38 6.77 -8.03
CA SER A 165 -5.84 7.27 -6.73
C SER A 165 -6.03 6.14 -5.71
N ALA A 166 -6.59 5.01 -6.12
CA ALA A 166 -6.77 3.84 -5.28
C ALA A 166 -5.43 3.25 -4.82
N ILE A 167 -4.43 3.20 -5.71
CA ILE A 167 -3.10 2.65 -5.40
C ILE A 167 -2.33 3.53 -4.42
N TRP A 168 -2.37 4.85 -4.59
CA TRP A 168 -1.58 5.79 -3.77
C TRP A 168 -2.38 6.47 -2.66
N SER A 169 -3.67 6.15 -2.50
CA SER A 169 -4.55 6.83 -1.54
C SER A 169 -4.46 8.36 -1.65
N CYS A 170 -4.36 8.85 -2.89
CA CYS A 170 -4.14 10.24 -3.24
C CYS A 170 -5.41 10.83 -3.86
N PRO A 171 -5.78 12.08 -3.55
CA PRO A 171 -6.93 12.72 -4.18
C PRO A 171 -6.82 12.76 -5.71
N GLU A 172 -7.90 12.47 -6.41
CA GLU A 172 -7.95 12.41 -7.88
C GLU A 172 -7.40 13.69 -8.55
N LYS A 173 -7.60 14.84 -7.93
CA LYS A 173 -7.13 16.14 -8.44
C LYS A 173 -5.61 16.27 -8.48
N GLU A 174 -4.90 15.50 -7.64
CA GLU A 174 -3.44 15.57 -7.53
C GLU A 174 -2.74 14.54 -8.41
N ILE A 175 -3.44 13.50 -8.83
CA ILE A 175 -2.86 12.39 -9.62
C ILE A 175 -2.21 12.88 -10.93
N LEU A 176 -2.81 13.83 -11.62
CA LEU A 176 -2.25 14.34 -12.88
C LEU A 176 -0.96 15.14 -12.70
N ASN A 177 -0.68 15.63 -11.49
CA ASN A 177 0.58 16.30 -11.14
C ASN A 177 1.68 15.31 -10.73
N PHE A 178 1.34 14.04 -10.57
CA PHE A 178 2.30 13.00 -10.16
C PHE A 178 3.35 12.77 -11.26
N PRO A 179 4.63 12.46 -10.91
CA PRO A 179 5.64 12.17 -11.91
C PRO A 179 5.27 10.92 -12.73
N ALA A 180 5.10 11.08 -14.04
CA ALA A 180 4.69 9.98 -14.93
C ALA A 180 5.66 8.80 -14.89
N LYS A 181 6.97 9.04 -14.81
CA LYS A 181 7.99 8.00 -14.72
C LYS A 181 7.80 7.10 -13.50
N THR A 182 7.50 7.68 -12.34
CA THR A 182 7.28 6.94 -11.09
C THR A 182 6.06 6.03 -11.21
N LEU A 183 4.96 6.56 -11.73
CA LEU A 183 3.71 5.82 -11.92
C LEU A 183 3.88 4.66 -12.89
N LEU A 184 4.44 4.92 -14.07
CA LEU A 184 4.63 3.89 -15.09
C LEU A 184 5.63 2.81 -14.65
N THR A 185 6.69 3.20 -13.93
CA THR A 185 7.65 2.25 -13.35
C THR A 185 7.00 1.37 -12.30
N PHE A 186 6.13 1.94 -11.48
CA PHE A 186 5.36 1.18 -10.49
C PHE A 186 4.44 0.17 -11.18
N PHE A 187 3.65 0.59 -12.17
CA PHE A 187 2.77 -0.30 -12.92
C PHE A 187 3.53 -1.46 -13.57
N LYS A 188 4.71 -1.17 -14.12
CA LYS A 188 5.60 -2.17 -14.68
C LYS A 188 6.07 -3.16 -13.62
N ASN A 189 6.66 -2.66 -12.54
CA ASN A 189 7.26 -3.49 -11.49
C ASN A 189 6.22 -4.40 -10.82
N HIS A 190 4.99 -3.90 -10.64
CA HIS A 190 3.89 -4.67 -10.06
C HIS A 190 3.12 -5.51 -11.07
N GLN A 191 3.60 -5.55 -12.33
CA GLN A 191 2.97 -6.30 -13.43
C GLN A 191 1.48 -5.97 -13.63
N LEU A 192 1.07 -4.76 -13.23
CA LEU A 192 -0.31 -4.30 -13.40
C LEU A 192 -0.68 -4.07 -14.87
N ILE A 193 0.33 -3.93 -15.73
CA ILE A 193 0.21 -3.80 -17.19
C ILE A 193 0.34 -5.14 -17.94
N ASN A 194 0.38 -6.27 -17.22
CA ASN A 194 0.42 -7.61 -17.84
C ASN A 194 -0.95 -8.27 -17.79
N PHE A 195 -1.49 -8.64 -18.95
CA PHE A 195 -2.75 -9.39 -19.04
C PHE A 195 -2.58 -10.88 -18.72
N ILE A 196 -1.42 -11.47 -19.02
CA ILE A 196 -1.23 -12.93 -19.08
C ILE A 196 -0.52 -13.46 -17.83
N PHE A 197 0.46 -12.74 -17.30
CA PHE A 197 1.25 -13.17 -16.13
C PHE A 197 1.02 -12.21 -14.96
N ARG A 198 -0.11 -12.39 -14.27
CA ARG A 198 -0.37 -11.65 -13.03
C ARG A 198 0.26 -12.37 -11.85
N PRO A 199 0.96 -11.67 -10.93
CA PRO A 199 1.48 -12.30 -9.73
C PRO A 199 0.33 -12.83 -8.87
N LYS A 200 0.53 -13.98 -8.25
CA LYS A 200 -0.42 -14.47 -7.24
C LYS A 200 -0.34 -13.57 -6.02
N TRP A 201 -1.46 -12.99 -5.67
CA TRP A 201 -1.59 -12.16 -4.49
C TRP A 201 -1.82 -13.01 -3.25
N ARG A 202 -1.34 -12.54 -2.14
CA ARG A 202 -1.46 -13.20 -0.84
C ARG A 202 -1.84 -12.17 0.23
N THR A 203 -2.46 -12.66 1.29
CA THR A 203 -2.76 -11.89 2.49
C THR A 203 -2.34 -12.66 3.75
N VAL A 204 -2.21 -11.98 4.87
CA VAL A 204 -1.94 -12.61 6.15
C VAL A 204 -3.21 -13.26 6.68
N LYS A 205 -3.16 -14.54 7.01
CA LYS A 205 -4.29 -15.27 7.61
C LYS A 205 -4.63 -14.67 8.98
N GLY A 206 -5.87 -14.25 9.17
CA GLY A 206 -6.31 -13.58 10.39
C GLY A 206 -5.94 -12.09 10.49
N GLY A 207 -5.49 -11.49 9.36
CA GLY A 207 -5.17 -10.09 9.24
C GLY A 207 -3.72 -9.74 9.56
N SER A 208 -3.30 -8.59 9.11
CA SER A 208 -1.90 -8.11 9.22
C SER A 208 -1.42 -7.94 10.66
N LYS A 209 -2.32 -7.75 11.63
CA LYS A 209 -1.97 -7.74 13.06
C LYS A 209 -1.21 -8.99 13.52
N GLN A 210 -1.35 -10.12 12.82
CA GLN A 210 -0.71 -11.37 13.21
C GLN A 210 0.82 -11.29 13.13
N TYR A 211 1.38 -10.68 12.10
CA TYR A 211 2.83 -10.50 12.04
C TYR A 211 3.32 -9.46 13.06
N VAL A 212 2.53 -8.42 13.31
CA VAL A 212 2.84 -7.42 14.33
C VAL A 212 2.95 -8.08 15.70
N ASN A 213 1.94 -8.89 16.07
CA ASN A 213 1.92 -9.61 17.34
C ASN A 213 3.15 -10.51 17.51
N LYS A 214 3.55 -11.25 16.46
CA LYS A 214 4.74 -12.10 16.49
C LYS A 214 6.04 -11.33 16.69
N VAL A 215 6.16 -10.12 16.11
CA VAL A 215 7.31 -9.24 16.35
C VAL A 215 7.33 -8.75 17.80
N ILE A 216 6.17 -8.28 18.28
CA ILE A 216 6.04 -7.76 19.65
C ILE A 216 6.35 -8.87 20.66
N GLU A 217 5.84 -10.07 20.48
CA GLU A 217 6.13 -11.23 21.31
C GLU A 217 7.64 -11.52 21.38
N LYS A 218 8.31 -11.58 20.21
CA LYS A 218 9.77 -11.78 20.16
C LYS A 218 10.57 -10.67 20.83
N LEU A 219 10.15 -9.41 20.67
CA LEU A 219 10.83 -8.28 21.30
C LEU A 219 10.60 -8.27 22.82
N SER A 220 9.39 -8.57 23.27
CA SER A 220 9.03 -8.60 24.70
C SER A 220 9.63 -9.78 25.46
N SER A 221 10.00 -10.86 24.78
CA SER A 221 10.63 -12.01 25.41
C SER A 221 12.04 -11.73 25.95
N ASP A 222 12.67 -10.63 25.53
CA ASP A 222 13.97 -10.19 26.02
C ASP A 222 13.83 -8.91 26.84
N ALA A 223 14.05 -9.02 28.15
CA ALA A 223 13.88 -7.94 29.12
C ALA A 223 14.76 -6.70 28.87
N LYS A 224 15.78 -6.81 28.00
CA LYS A 224 16.58 -5.66 27.59
C LYS A 224 15.85 -4.69 26.65
N ASN A 225 14.74 -5.13 26.03
CA ASN A 225 13.95 -4.33 25.12
C ASN A 225 12.77 -3.65 25.86
N ARG A 226 12.42 -2.46 25.41
CA ARG A 226 11.28 -1.69 25.93
C ARG A 226 10.36 -1.29 24.78
N LEU A 227 9.08 -1.54 24.95
CA LEU A 227 8.04 -1.22 23.97
C LEU A 227 7.07 -0.24 24.61
N ILE A 228 6.97 0.98 24.07
CA ILE A 228 6.27 2.09 24.73
C ILE A 228 5.25 2.66 23.74
N LEU A 229 3.98 2.47 24.08
CA LEU A 229 2.83 3.06 23.39
C LEU A 229 2.53 4.47 23.90
N ASN A 230 1.66 5.19 23.22
CA ASN A 230 1.21 6.55 23.57
C ASN A 230 2.36 7.55 23.72
N SER A 231 3.48 7.31 23.03
CA SER A 231 4.71 8.12 23.12
C SER A 231 4.77 9.12 21.97
N LYS A 232 4.10 10.26 22.14
CA LYS A 232 4.13 11.35 21.15
C LYS A 232 5.45 12.11 21.26
N ILE A 233 6.43 11.75 20.44
CA ILE A 233 7.73 12.43 20.39
C ILE A 233 7.56 13.77 19.67
N LYS A 234 8.08 14.83 20.30
CA LYS A 234 8.09 16.20 19.77
C LYS A 234 9.36 16.47 18.97
N SER A 235 10.50 16.08 19.51
CA SER A 235 11.81 16.35 18.90
C SER A 235 12.89 15.40 19.40
N VAL A 236 13.93 15.26 18.61
CA VAL A 236 15.13 14.48 18.92
C VAL A 236 16.35 15.38 18.67
N TYR A 237 17.25 15.47 19.62
CA TYR A 237 18.47 16.26 19.53
C TYR A 237 19.69 15.41 19.85
N CYS A 238 20.78 15.68 19.17
CA CYS A 238 22.10 15.18 19.55
C CYS A 238 22.84 16.29 20.30
N LYS A 239 23.18 16.04 21.56
CA LYS A 239 23.89 17.00 22.41
C LYS A 239 24.94 16.27 23.23
N ASN A 240 26.20 16.69 23.12
CA ASN A 240 27.33 16.10 23.86
C ASN A 240 27.37 14.54 23.75
N ASP A 241 27.28 14.01 22.53
CA ASP A 241 27.26 12.57 22.21
C ASP A 241 26.09 11.78 22.85
N LYS A 242 25.09 12.48 23.35
CA LYS A 242 23.86 11.90 23.88
C LYS A 242 22.67 12.28 23.00
N ILE A 243 21.74 11.34 22.86
CA ILE A 243 20.47 11.58 22.19
C ILE A 243 19.43 11.95 23.25
N GLU A 244 18.89 13.15 23.14
CA GLU A 244 17.77 13.62 23.96
C GLU A 244 16.47 13.49 23.16
N ILE A 245 15.48 12.84 23.74
CA ILE A 245 14.15 12.63 23.15
C ILE A 245 13.14 13.41 23.99
N ASN A 246 12.50 14.41 23.40
CA ASN A 246 11.47 15.19 24.05
C ASN A 246 10.09 14.74 23.61
N PHE A 247 9.22 14.54 24.57
CA PHE A 247 7.84 14.14 24.35
C PHE A 247 6.91 15.36 24.30
N LYS A 248 5.80 15.26 23.58
CA LYS A 248 4.71 16.21 23.71
C LYS A 248 4.08 15.99 25.09
N GLU A 249 3.87 17.09 25.82
CA GLU A 249 3.07 17.04 27.04
C GLU A 249 1.68 16.51 26.68
N SER A 250 1.18 15.54 27.43
CA SER A 250 -0.20 15.09 27.34
C SER A 250 -1.09 16.23 27.84
N THR A 251 -1.69 16.96 26.92
CA THR A 251 -2.83 17.81 27.27
C THR A 251 -3.97 16.85 27.55
N GLU A 252 -4.25 16.56 28.80
CA GLU A 252 -5.53 15.99 29.21
C GLU A 252 -6.62 17.00 28.80
N ILE A 253 -7.50 16.59 27.89
CA ILE A 253 -8.75 17.29 27.56
C ILE A 253 -9.87 16.58 28.34
#